data_3114c8dcc32f5febdb53d52ee685abcf
#
_entry.id   3114c8dcc32f5febdb53d52ee685abcf
#
_cell.length_a   1.000
_cell.length_b   1.000
_cell.length_c   1.000
_cell.angle_alpha   90.00
_cell.angle_beta   90.00
_cell.angle_gamma   90.00
#
_symmetry.space_group_name_H-M   'P 1'
#
loop_
_entity.id
_entity.type
_entity.pdbx_description
1 polymer ?
#
loop_
_entity_poly.entity_id
_entity_poly.type
_entity_poly.pdbx_seq_one_letter_code
_entity_poly.pdbx_strand_id
1 'polypeptide(L)'
;MDSIFRKYIERIQHILSEDFNERKIIEQVSVSTASFLNRPISLDQKNLKVPAKGYGRNLLYHDTVFEFVVAAMVWPPKVGTPIHDHGTWGVVGIAEGTLSITNYCRDNDSSSLGHASITELDTFSAGVGDTTHVLPPSEDIHKVWNPTTEQSIS
;
A
#
# COMPACT_ATOMS: atom_id res chain seq x y z
N MET A 1 21.52 3.72 1.05
CA MET A 1 20.44 2.73 0.75
C MET A 1 20.97 1.38 1.18
N ASP A 2 20.25 0.70 2.06
CA ASP A 2 20.56 -0.67 2.50
C ASP A 2 20.60 -1.64 1.30
N SER A 3 21.46 -2.65 1.36
CA SER A 3 21.65 -3.63 0.27
C SER A 3 20.40 -4.47 -0.01
N ILE A 4 19.61 -4.77 1.04
CA ILE A 4 18.35 -5.51 0.91
C ILE A 4 17.30 -4.66 0.18
N PHE A 5 17.17 -3.39 0.58
CA PHE A 5 16.24 -2.46 -0.07
C PHE A 5 16.64 -2.19 -1.53
N ARG A 6 17.94 -2.07 -1.82
CA ARG A 6 18.42 -1.90 -3.22
C ARG A 6 18.00 -3.08 -4.09
N LYS A 7 18.19 -4.32 -3.64
CA LYS A 7 17.77 -5.53 -4.37
C LYS A 7 16.27 -5.58 -4.58
N TYR A 8 15.48 -5.09 -3.64
CA TYR A 8 14.04 -4.97 -3.79
C TYR A 8 13.67 -3.97 -4.91
N ILE A 9 14.31 -2.81 -4.96
CA ILE A 9 14.12 -1.83 -6.04
C ILE A 9 14.52 -2.40 -7.40
N GLU A 10 15.68 -3.02 -7.51
CA GLU A 10 16.14 -3.68 -8.74
C GLU A 10 15.17 -4.76 -9.23
N ARG A 11 14.54 -5.48 -8.30
CA ARG A 11 13.52 -6.48 -8.64
C ARG A 11 12.24 -5.82 -9.17
N ILE A 12 11.77 -4.71 -8.60
CA ILE A 12 10.62 -3.97 -9.12
C ILE A 12 10.93 -3.41 -10.52
N GLN A 13 12.10 -2.80 -10.72
CA GLN A 13 12.55 -2.30 -12.02
C GLN A 13 12.53 -3.41 -13.07
N HIS A 14 13.03 -4.60 -12.73
CA HIS A 14 13.00 -5.75 -13.64
C HIS A 14 11.56 -6.16 -13.97
N ILE A 15 10.66 -6.24 -13.00
CA ILE A 15 9.24 -6.56 -13.24
C ILE A 15 8.60 -5.55 -14.21
N LEU A 16 8.89 -4.25 -14.01
CA LEU A 16 8.35 -3.17 -14.82
C LEU A 16 8.98 -3.09 -16.24
N SER A 17 10.15 -3.69 -16.44
CA SER A 17 10.79 -3.78 -17.76
C SER A 17 10.22 -4.91 -18.64
N GLU A 18 9.42 -5.82 -18.05
CA GLU A 18 8.76 -6.91 -18.78
C GLU A 18 7.45 -6.43 -19.43
N ASP A 19 7.05 -7.07 -20.53
CA ASP A 19 5.78 -6.78 -21.21
C ASP A 19 4.58 -7.43 -20.49
N PHE A 20 4.38 -7.04 -19.24
CA PHE A 20 3.29 -7.53 -18.40
C PHE A 20 2.11 -6.53 -18.38
N ASN A 21 0.88 -7.03 -18.29
CA ASN A 21 -0.26 -6.21 -17.93
C ASN A 21 -0.21 -5.84 -16.44
N GLU A 22 -0.96 -4.80 -16.02
CA GLU A 22 -0.95 -4.28 -14.65
C GLU A 22 -1.27 -5.36 -13.60
N ARG A 23 -2.22 -6.26 -13.86
CA ARG A 23 -2.53 -7.35 -12.93
C ARG A 23 -1.33 -8.27 -12.69
N LYS A 24 -0.59 -8.60 -13.76
CA LYS A 24 0.62 -9.41 -13.63
C LYS A 24 1.75 -8.67 -12.92
N ILE A 25 1.89 -7.39 -13.18
CA ILE A 25 2.82 -6.50 -12.45
C ILE A 25 2.50 -6.56 -10.95
N ILE A 26 1.25 -6.32 -10.56
CA ILE A 26 0.79 -6.34 -9.16
C ILE A 26 1.09 -7.69 -8.50
N GLU A 27 0.77 -8.81 -9.15
CA GLU A 27 1.09 -10.15 -8.63
C GLU A 27 2.59 -10.30 -8.32
N GLN A 28 3.45 -9.93 -9.27
CA GLN A 28 4.90 -10.06 -9.12
C GLN A 28 5.47 -9.08 -8.07
N VAL A 29 4.97 -7.85 -8.03
CA VAL A 29 5.36 -6.86 -7.03
C VAL A 29 4.90 -7.29 -5.64
N SER A 30 3.69 -7.84 -5.48
CA SER A 30 3.17 -8.36 -4.21
C SER A 30 4.06 -9.47 -3.66
N VAL A 31 4.43 -10.45 -4.49
CA VAL A 31 5.35 -11.54 -4.10
C VAL A 31 6.73 -10.98 -3.70
N SER A 32 7.24 -10.01 -4.47
CA SER A 32 8.52 -9.38 -4.17
C SER A 32 8.49 -8.57 -2.88
N THR A 33 7.38 -7.86 -2.62
CA THR A 33 7.16 -7.09 -1.39
C THR A 33 7.08 -8.01 -0.19
N ALA A 34 6.29 -9.09 -0.24
CA ALA A 34 6.21 -10.08 0.83
C ALA A 34 7.59 -10.70 1.13
N SER A 35 8.34 -11.06 0.08
CA SER A 35 9.71 -11.59 0.23
C SER A 35 10.68 -10.57 0.84
N PHE A 36 10.54 -9.29 0.54
CA PHE A 36 11.32 -8.21 1.12
C PHE A 36 10.99 -8.04 2.61
N LEU A 37 9.70 -7.98 2.95
CA LEU A 37 9.22 -7.76 4.32
C LEU A 37 9.53 -8.92 5.29
N ASN A 38 9.66 -10.14 4.77
CA ASN A 38 10.06 -11.32 5.54
C ASN A 38 11.57 -11.39 5.84
N ARG A 39 12.34 -10.35 5.49
CA ARG A 39 13.76 -10.22 5.81
C ARG A 39 13.95 -9.26 6.99
N PRO A 40 15.09 -9.31 7.70
CA PRO A 40 15.42 -8.31 8.70
C PRO A 40 15.67 -6.96 8.00
N ILE A 41 14.60 -6.21 7.74
CA ILE A 41 14.69 -4.87 7.20
C ILE A 41 14.95 -3.89 8.35
N SER A 42 15.92 -3.02 8.16
CA SER A 42 16.13 -1.88 9.04
C SER A 42 15.44 -0.66 8.45
N LEU A 43 14.20 -0.44 8.83
CA LEU A 43 13.59 0.87 8.66
C LEU A 43 14.16 1.77 9.76
N ASP A 44 14.87 2.83 9.42
CA ASP A 44 15.32 3.81 10.40
C ASP A 44 14.10 4.63 10.87
N GLN A 45 13.37 4.07 11.83
CA GLN A 45 12.14 4.62 12.38
C GLN A 45 12.32 6.03 12.92
N LYS A 46 13.55 6.42 13.34
CA LYS A 46 13.86 7.77 13.83
C LYS A 46 13.73 8.82 12.73
N ASN A 47 13.85 8.42 11.48
CA ASN A 47 13.72 9.31 10.32
C ASN A 47 12.31 9.30 9.72
N LEU A 48 11.43 8.40 10.18
CA LEU A 48 10.04 8.38 9.72
C LEU A 48 9.24 9.48 10.42
N LYS A 49 8.66 10.35 9.62
CA LYS A 49 7.84 11.49 10.10
C LYS A 49 6.39 11.06 10.26
N VAL A 50 5.81 11.46 11.37
CA VAL A 50 4.38 11.32 11.65
C VAL A 50 3.83 12.69 11.98
N PRO A 51 2.79 13.18 11.30
CA PRO A 51 2.17 14.47 11.63
C PRO A 51 1.44 14.41 12.97
N ALA A 52 1.14 15.56 13.55
CA ALA A 52 0.40 15.64 14.82
C ALA A 52 -1.02 15.06 14.73
N LYS A 53 -1.59 14.97 13.53
CA LYS A 53 -2.89 14.36 13.25
C LYS A 53 -2.80 13.51 11.97
N GLY A 54 -3.45 12.35 11.98
CA GLY A 54 -3.46 11.42 10.86
C GLY A 54 -2.23 10.51 10.84
N TYR A 55 -1.91 9.98 9.69
CA TYR A 55 -0.81 9.03 9.46
C TYR A 55 0.34 9.69 8.69
N GLY A 56 1.56 9.15 8.85
CA GLY A 56 2.76 9.64 8.18
C GLY A 56 2.92 9.05 6.78
N ARG A 57 3.40 9.86 5.83
CA ARG A 57 3.81 9.44 4.48
C ARG A 57 5.28 9.81 4.28
N ASN A 58 6.13 8.81 4.11
CA ASN A 58 7.57 9.01 4.02
C ASN A 58 8.08 8.39 2.73
N LEU A 59 8.49 9.23 1.78
CA LEU A 59 9.08 8.77 0.53
C LEU A 59 10.43 8.09 0.82
N LEU A 60 10.58 6.83 0.43
CA LEU A 60 11.82 6.07 0.56
C LEU A 60 12.59 6.03 -0.76
N TYR A 61 11.88 5.95 -1.89
CA TYR A 61 12.47 5.88 -3.21
C TYR A 61 11.53 6.43 -4.28
N HIS A 62 12.09 7.10 -5.28
CA HIS A 62 11.40 7.52 -6.50
C HIS A 62 12.22 7.08 -7.70
N ASP A 63 11.61 6.29 -8.57
CA ASP A 63 12.17 5.88 -9.84
C ASP A 63 11.69 6.82 -10.95
N THR A 64 12.63 7.47 -11.64
CA THR A 64 12.33 8.44 -12.70
C THR A 64 12.26 7.81 -14.10
N VAL A 65 12.60 6.53 -14.23
CA VAL A 65 12.55 5.79 -15.50
C VAL A 65 11.20 5.08 -15.64
N PHE A 66 10.81 4.36 -14.59
CA PHE A 66 9.55 3.62 -14.55
C PHE A 66 8.43 4.37 -13.81
N GLU A 67 8.71 5.58 -13.29
CA GLU A 67 7.76 6.49 -12.65
C GLU A 67 6.99 5.86 -11.46
N PHE A 68 7.65 5.02 -10.65
CA PHE A 68 7.07 4.49 -9.44
C PHE A 68 7.71 5.09 -8.18
N VAL A 69 6.98 5.00 -7.07
CA VAL A 69 7.48 5.40 -5.75
C VAL A 69 7.36 4.24 -4.76
N VAL A 70 8.28 4.21 -3.80
CA VAL A 70 8.16 3.40 -2.58
C VAL A 70 8.07 4.35 -1.39
N ALA A 71 7.05 4.20 -0.58
CA ALA A 71 6.84 5.03 0.60
C ALA A 71 6.60 4.17 1.84
N ALA A 72 7.10 4.60 2.98
CA ALA A 72 6.72 4.06 4.27
C ALA A 72 5.55 4.88 4.85
N MET A 73 4.46 4.20 5.14
CA MET A 73 3.29 4.77 5.79
C MET A 73 3.33 4.42 7.27
N VAL A 74 3.29 5.43 8.13
CA VAL A 74 3.32 5.25 9.59
C VAL A 74 1.93 5.53 10.16
N TRP A 75 1.36 4.53 10.82
CA TRP A 75 0.00 4.52 11.32
C TRP A 75 0.00 4.54 12.85
N PRO A 76 -0.20 5.70 13.49
CA PRO A 76 -0.40 5.76 14.93
C PRO A 76 -1.58 4.90 15.39
N PRO A 77 -1.66 4.56 16.70
CA PRO A 77 -2.81 3.86 17.26
C PRO A 77 -4.14 4.51 16.91
N LYS A 78 -5.12 3.72 16.47
CA LYS A 78 -6.48 4.18 16.15
C LYS A 78 -6.55 5.26 15.07
N VAL A 79 -5.58 5.30 14.17
CA VAL A 79 -5.54 6.21 13.01
C VAL A 79 -5.73 5.42 11.72
N GLY A 80 -6.36 6.03 10.73
CA GLY A 80 -6.56 5.45 9.40
C GLY A 80 -6.93 6.49 8.35
N THR A 81 -7.31 6.00 7.18
CA THR A 81 -7.81 6.82 6.07
C THR A 81 -9.33 6.95 6.12
N PRO A 82 -9.91 7.98 5.50
CA PRO A 82 -11.28 7.87 5.00
C PRO A 82 -11.37 6.76 3.93
N ILE A 83 -12.57 6.42 3.49
CA ILE A 83 -12.76 5.65 2.25
C ILE A 83 -12.27 6.51 1.10
N HIS A 84 -11.43 5.96 0.22
CA HIS A 84 -10.85 6.70 -0.90
C HIS A 84 -10.53 5.75 -2.05
N ASP A 85 -10.42 6.31 -3.25
CA ASP A 85 -10.03 5.62 -4.47
C ASP A 85 -8.58 5.97 -4.87
N HIS A 86 -8.09 5.27 -5.88
CA HIS A 86 -6.76 5.45 -6.45
C HIS A 86 -6.83 5.66 -7.96
N GLY A 87 -5.98 6.56 -8.48
CA GLY A 87 -5.85 6.79 -9.92
C GLY A 87 -4.84 5.88 -10.63
N THR A 88 -4.16 5.01 -9.86
CA THR A 88 -3.13 4.08 -10.36
C THR A 88 -3.09 2.84 -9.48
N TRP A 89 -2.49 1.77 -9.99
CA TRP A 89 -2.26 0.58 -9.19
C TRP A 89 -1.29 0.84 -8.03
N GLY A 90 -1.39 0.03 -7.00
CA GLY A 90 -0.49 0.06 -5.85
C GLY A 90 -0.46 -1.27 -5.11
N VAL A 91 0.68 -1.56 -4.47
CA VAL A 91 0.84 -2.70 -3.56
C VAL A 91 1.18 -2.16 -2.19
N VAL A 92 0.46 -2.62 -1.18
CA VAL A 92 0.68 -2.29 0.22
C VAL A 92 1.20 -3.54 0.93
N GLY A 93 2.34 -3.43 1.61
CA GLY A 93 2.89 -4.50 2.42
C GLY A 93 3.01 -4.06 3.88
N ILE A 94 2.78 -4.95 4.83
CA ILE A 94 2.84 -4.66 6.26
C ILE A 94 4.25 -4.96 6.77
N ALA A 95 4.96 -3.92 7.17
CA ALA A 95 6.32 -4.01 7.71
C ALA A 95 6.35 -4.18 9.23
N GLU A 96 5.38 -3.60 9.94
CA GLU A 96 5.29 -3.65 11.40
C GLU A 96 3.82 -3.54 11.85
N GLY A 97 3.46 -4.29 12.89
CA GLY A 97 2.12 -4.25 13.49
C GLY A 97 1.06 -4.94 12.65
N THR A 98 -0.15 -4.39 12.72
CA THR A 98 -1.34 -4.94 12.06
C THR A 98 -2.22 -3.81 11.57
N LEU A 99 -2.77 -3.95 10.37
CA LEU A 99 -3.75 -3.03 9.80
C LEU A 99 -5.04 -3.77 9.45
N SER A 100 -6.17 -3.10 9.60
CA SER A 100 -7.46 -3.54 9.07
C SER A 100 -7.69 -2.84 7.74
N ILE A 101 -8.05 -3.60 6.72
CA ILE A 101 -8.29 -3.11 5.37
C ILE A 101 -9.70 -3.50 4.97
N THR A 102 -10.48 -2.52 4.53
CA THR A 102 -11.83 -2.72 4.01
C THR A 102 -11.86 -2.30 2.56
N ASN A 103 -12.25 -3.21 1.67
CA ASN A 103 -12.41 -2.98 0.25
C ASN A 103 -13.86 -2.66 -0.09
N TYR A 104 -14.04 -1.82 -1.09
CA TYR A 104 -15.36 -1.38 -1.59
C TYR A 104 -15.39 -1.50 -3.12
N CYS A 105 -16.58 -1.73 -3.66
CA CYS A 105 -16.84 -1.53 -5.09
C CYS A 105 -17.77 -0.35 -5.30
N ARG A 106 -17.63 0.26 -6.48
CA ARG A 106 -18.54 1.31 -6.94
C ARG A 106 -19.77 0.67 -7.56
N ASP A 107 -20.95 1.09 -7.11
CA ASP A 107 -22.21 0.62 -7.69
C ASP A 107 -22.41 1.25 -9.07
N ASN A 108 -22.84 0.45 -10.04
CA ASN A 108 -22.97 0.87 -11.43
C ASN A 108 -24.07 1.92 -11.70
N ASP A 109 -24.95 2.18 -10.72
CA ASP A 109 -26.12 3.05 -10.85
C ASP A 109 -25.92 4.50 -10.38
N SER A 110 -24.71 4.91 -10.03
CA SER A 110 -24.47 6.28 -9.55
C SER A 110 -24.37 7.26 -10.73
N SER A 111 -25.52 7.70 -11.23
CA SER A 111 -25.65 8.63 -12.35
C SER A 111 -25.51 10.11 -11.98
N SER A 112 -25.26 10.44 -10.72
CA SER A 112 -25.16 11.82 -10.24
C SER A 112 -23.71 12.29 -10.22
N LEU A 113 -23.39 13.36 -10.95
CA LEU A 113 -22.08 14.02 -10.90
C LEU A 113 -21.71 14.40 -9.45
N GLY A 114 -20.54 13.91 -8.99
CA GLY A 114 -20.02 14.20 -7.66
C GLY A 114 -20.51 13.28 -6.55
N HIS A 115 -21.36 12.28 -6.85
CA HIS A 115 -21.79 11.25 -5.91
C HIS A 115 -21.56 9.86 -6.48
N ALA A 116 -21.10 8.94 -5.64
CA ALA A 116 -20.99 7.53 -5.97
C ALA A 116 -21.60 6.72 -4.82
N SER A 117 -22.45 5.75 -5.14
CA SER A 117 -22.81 4.70 -4.23
C SER A 117 -21.70 3.65 -4.22
N ILE A 118 -21.34 3.19 -3.05
CA ILE A 118 -20.32 2.17 -2.86
C ILE A 118 -20.85 1.07 -1.95
N THR A 119 -20.47 -0.16 -2.23
CA THR A 119 -20.80 -1.34 -1.41
C THR A 119 -19.52 -1.90 -0.82
N GLU A 120 -19.55 -2.20 0.48
CA GLU A 120 -18.46 -2.91 1.16
C GLU A 120 -18.39 -4.36 0.65
N LEU A 121 -17.19 -4.78 0.24
CA LEU A 121 -16.94 -6.14 -0.26
C LEU A 121 -16.47 -7.06 0.86
N ASP A 122 -15.38 -6.67 1.50
CA ASP A 122 -14.74 -7.43 2.55
C ASP A 122 -13.94 -6.55 3.50
N THR A 123 -13.74 -7.05 4.71
CA THR A 123 -12.80 -6.48 5.69
C THR A 123 -11.90 -7.58 6.22
N PHE A 124 -10.61 -7.37 6.19
CA PHE A 124 -9.63 -8.32 6.69
C PHE A 124 -8.52 -7.65 7.50
N SER A 125 -7.81 -8.45 8.27
CA SER A 125 -6.64 -8.03 9.05
C SER A 125 -5.38 -8.48 8.34
N ALA A 126 -4.44 -7.55 8.12
CA ALA A 126 -3.14 -7.82 7.53
C ALA A 126 -2.03 -7.59 8.55
N GLY A 127 -1.17 -8.58 8.75
CA GLY A 127 -0.01 -8.54 9.64
C GLY A 127 1.31 -8.48 8.88
N VAL A 128 2.42 -8.52 9.62
CA VAL A 128 3.78 -8.42 9.05
C VAL A 128 4.00 -9.48 7.96
N GLY A 129 4.45 -9.03 6.79
CA GLY A 129 4.69 -9.87 5.61
C GLY A 129 3.48 -10.02 4.68
N ASP A 130 2.28 -9.69 5.15
CA ASP A 130 1.09 -9.69 4.29
C ASP A 130 1.14 -8.54 3.28
N THR A 131 0.51 -8.78 2.13
CA THR A 131 0.36 -7.77 1.07
C THR A 131 -1.09 -7.67 0.62
N THR A 132 -1.48 -6.45 0.26
CA THR A 132 -2.73 -6.16 -0.46
C THR A 132 -2.44 -5.21 -1.61
N HIS A 133 -3.43 -4.98 -2.47
CA HIS A 133 -3.24 -4.11 -3.63
C HIS A 133 -4.49 -3.28 -3.93
N VAL A 134 -4.30 -2.29 -4.77
CA VAL A 134 -5.36 -1.55 -5.46
C VAL A 134 -5.12 -1.62 -6.96
N LEU A 135 -6.19 -1.76 -7.75
CA LEU A 135 -6.15 -1.80 -9.20
C LEU A 135 -7.39 -1.10 -9.79
N PRO A 136 -7.25 0.16 -10.25
CA PRO A 136 -8.34 0.83 -10.97
C PRO A 136 -8.76 0.07 -12.23
N PRO A 137 -10.02 0.22 -12.65
CA PRO A 137 -11.08 1.04 -12.04
C PRO A 137 -11.98 0.30 -11.04
N SER A 138 -11.76 -0.99 -10.79
CA SER A 138 -12.75 -1.82 -10.07
C SER A 138 -12.28 -2.31 -8.70
N GLU A 139 -10.98 -2.28 -8.42
CA GLU A 139 -10.36 -2.78 -7.18
C GLU A 139 -9.53 -1.67 -6.52
N ASP A 140 -10.03 -0.43 -6.53
CA ASP A 140 -9.27 0.76 -6.18
C ASP A 140 -9.82 1.53 -4.97
N ILE A 141 -11.01 1.17 -4.48
CA ILE A 141 -11.64 1.84 -3.35
C ILE A 141 -11.42 1.06 -2.08
N HIS A 142 -10.77 1.69 -1.12
CA HIS A 142 -10.53 1.05 0.16
C HIS A 142 -10.48 2.04 1.35
N LYS A 143 -10.45 1.47 2.54
CA LYS A 143 -10.15 2.13 3.80
C LYS A 143 -9.08 1.33 4.52
N VAL A 144 -8.08 2.01 5.07
CA VAL A 144 -7.05 1.41 5.92
C VAL A 144 -7.14 1.99 7.31
N TRP A 145 -7.05 1.13 8.33
CA TRP A 145 -7.22 1.49 9.73
C TRP A 145 -6.25 0.72 10.62
N ASN A 146 -5.57 1.40 11.54
CA ASN A 146 -4.83 0.73 12.61
C ASN A 146 -5.77 0.46 13.80
N PRO A 147 -6.22 -0.79 14.01
CA PRO A 147 -7.14 -1.13 15.09
C PRO A 147 -6.45 -1.29 16.44
N THR A 148 -5.12 -1.24 16.48
CA THR A 148 -4.31 -1.61 17.66
C THR A 148 -4.02 -0.41 18.58
N THR A 149 -3.34 -0.67 19.68
CA THR A 149 -2.84 0.35 20.61
C THR A 149 -1.38 0.70 20.35
N GLU A 150 -0.76 0.01 19.37
CA GLU A 150 0.63 0.23 18.97
C GLU A 150 0.69 0.84 17.57
N GLN A 151 1.83 1.41 17.21
CA GLN A 151 2.09 1.90 15.87
C GLN A 151 2.18 0.73 14.89
N SER A 152 1.70 0.93 13.66
CA SER A 152 1.95 0.04 12.53
C SER A 152 2.69 0.76 11.41
N ILE A 153 3.40 0.01 10.55
CA ILE A 153 4.12 0.53 9.37
C ILE A 153 3.78 -0.35 8.17
N SER A 154 3.45 0.30 7.06
CA SER A 154 3.26 -0.36 5.77
C SER A 154 4.09 0.30 4.68
#